data_f64412c7bc0d817ab0a25e7fa67f972d
#
_entry.id   f64412c7bc0d817ab0a25e7fa67f972d
#
_cell.length_a   1.000
_cell.length_b   1.000
_cell.length_c   1.000
_cell.angle_alpha   90.00
_cell.angle_beta   90.00
_cell.angle_gamma   90.00
#
_symmetry.space_group_name_H-M   'P 1'
#
loop_
_entity.id
_entity.type
_entity.pdbx_description
1 polymer ?
#
loop_
_entity_poly.entity_id
_entity_poly.type
_entity_poly.pdbx_seq_one_letter_code
_entity_poly.pdbx_strand_id
1 'polypeptide(L)'
;GALENLEKMTLRVIELHNGTHLSCLYRYKTQDVTKNYTLDQAEQLLTDLVNDVKQANLFTHAGETQLKKNKKKAILTQSKAKPVLKAQAQGHDRTKHRFVDQDSTFLQHLGITDAKGQVIPSMARKWKQINKFVEIFAGALEQIDTTQALHVVDFGAGKGYLTTALYDYTAKHFQTPVVTGVELNPKMVEFCQNVATQSGFS
;
A
#
# COMPACT_ATOMS: atom_id res chain seq x y z
N GLY A 1 -27.18 -6.72 -13.99
CA GLY A 1 -26.93 -5.29 -13.76
C GLY A 1 -25.58 -5.06 -13.10
N ALA A 2 -25.06 -3.84 -13.13
CA ALA A 2 -23.72 -3.50 -12.63
C ALA A 2 -23.52 -3.77 -11.10
N LEU A 3 -24.55 -4.05 -10.36
CA LEU A 3 -24.54 -4.33 -8.91
C LEU A 3 -24.74 -5.83 -8.59
N GLU A 4 -24.86 -6.69 -9.57
CA GLU A 4 -25.00 -8.13 -9.37
C GLU A 4 -23.73 -8.70 -8.76
N ASN A 5 -23.83 -9.41 -7.63
CA ASN A 5 -22.71 -9.94 -6.84
C ASN A 5 -21.78 -8.89 -6.19
N LEU A 6 -22.19 -7.63 -6.10
CA LEU A 6 -21.47 -6.61 -5.37
C LEU A 6 -21.65 -6.81 -3.85
N GLU A 7 -20.54 -6.98 -3.12
CA GLU A 7 -20.56 -7.15 -1.66
C GLU A 7 -20.49 -5.80 -0.93
N LYS A 8 -19.66 -4.90 -1.44
CA LYS A 8 -19.42 -3.60 -0.80
C LYS A 8 -18.97 -2.57 -1.83
N MET A 9 -19.36 -1.33 -1.60
CA MET A 9 -18.84 -0.19 -2.34
C MET A 9 -18.27 0.83 -1.37
N THR A 10 -17.09 1.36 -1.67
CA THR A 10 -16.45 2.42 -0.91
C THR A 10 -16.22 3.62 -1.81
N LEU A 11 -16.70 4.78 -1.38
CA LEU A 11 -16.62 6.03 -2.13
C LEU A 11 -15.70 7.00 -1.39
N ARG A 12 -14.88 7.73 -2.13
CA ARG A 12 -13.99 8.78 -1.60
C ARG A 12 -13.88 9.91 -2.60
N VAL A 13 -13.95 11.13 -2.10
CA VAL A 13 -13.59 12.31 -2.89
C VAL A 13 -12.07 12.35 -3.00
N ILE A 14 -11.57 12.54 -4.22
CA ILE A 14 -10.14 12.61 -4.54
C ILE A 14 -9.88 13.79 -5.47
N GLU A 15 -8.67 14.34 -5.40
CA GLU A 15 -8.17 15.33 -6.36
C GLU A 15 -7.28 14.65 -7.38
N LEU A 16 -7.60 14.81 -8.66
CA LEU A 16 -6.79 14.39 -9.79
C LEU A 16 -6.27 15.64 -10.53
N HIS A 17 -5.31 15.46 -11.44
CA HIS A 17 -4.76 16.56 -12.25
C HIS A 17 -5.83 17.32 -13.08
N ASN A 18 -6.96 16.70 -13.36
CA ASN A 18 -8.11 17.25 -14.08
C ASN A 18 -9.28 17.64 -13.17
N GLY A 19 -9.06 17.79 -11.85
CA GLY A 19 -10.03 18.27 -10.87
C GLY A 19 -10.55 17.22 -9.89
N THR A 20 -11.56 17.62 -9.12
CA THR A 20 -12.18 16.78 -8.08
C THR A 20 -13.00 15.65 -8.69
N HIS A 21 -12.82 14.43 -8.21
CA HIS A 21 -13.51 13.24 -8.66
C HIS A 21 -14.04 12.43 -7.47
N LEU A 22 -15.07 11.60 -7.71
CA LEU A 22 -15.51 10.56 -6.78
C LEU A 22 -14.86 9.23 -7.21
N SER A 23 -13.96 8.72 -6.39
CA SER A 23 -13.36 7.39 -6.57
C SER A 23 -14.24 6.34 -5.90
N CYS A 24 -14.67 5.35 -6.66
CA CYS A 24 -15.56 4.28 -6.24
C CYS A 24 -14.84 2.94 -6.35
N LEU A 25 -14.60 2.29 -5.22
CA LEU A 25 -14.10 0.93 -5.13
C LEU A 25 -15.27 -0.04 -5.00
N TYR A 26 -15.49 -0.85 -6.02
CA TYR A 26 -16.47 -1.93 -6.06
C TYR A 26 -15.79 -3.22 -5.64
N ARG A 27 -16.26 -3.83 -4.55
CA ARG A 27 -15.76 -5.11 -4.05
C ARG A 27 -16.73 -6.22 -4.40
N TYR A 28 -16.29 -7.14 -5.22
CA TYR A 28 -16.96 -8.38 -5.57
C TYR A 28 -16.26 -9.55 -4.86
N LYS A 29 -16.87 -10.75 -4.85
CA LYS A 29 -16.28 -11.94 -4.22
C LYS A 29 -14.87 -12.28 -4.70
N THR A 30 -14.56 -12.05 -5.98
CA THR A 30 -13.34 -12.52 -6.63
C THR A 30 -12.44 -11.39 -7.14
N GLN A 31 -12.92 -10.13 -7.12
CA GLN A 31 -12.14 -8.99 -7.64
C GLN A 31 -12.59 -7.67 -7.03
N ASP A 32 -11.67 -6.73 -6.99
CA ASP A 32 -11.93 -5.33 -6.70
C ASP A 32 -11.79 -4.50 -7.99
N VAL A 33 -12.77 -3.63 -8.26
CA VAL A 33 -12.76 -2.71 -9.42
C VAL A 33 -12.85 -1.29 -8.95
N THR A 34 -11.91 -0.42 -9.37
CA THR A 34 -11.96 1.01 -9.06
C THR A 34 -12.37 1.80 -10.30
N LYS A 35 -13.32 2.74 -10.14
CA LYS A 35 -13.73 3.70 -11.16
C LYS A 35 -13.73 5.09 -10.55
N ASN A 36 -13.31 6.10 -11.33
CA ASN A 36 -13.36 7.49 -10.94
C ASN A 36 -14.42 8.20 -11.80
N TYR A 37 -15.24 9.01 -11.16
CA TYR A 37 -16.35 9.74 -11.77
C TYR A 37 -16.14 11.24 -11.55
N THR A 38 -16.47 12.05 -12.55
CA THR A 38 -16.60 13.51 -12.38
C THR A 38 -17.73 13.82 -11.40
N LEU A 39 -17.79 15.05 -10.85
CA LEU A 39 -18.82 15.41 -9.89
C LEU A 39 -20.23 15.25 -10.48
N ASP A 40 -20.44 15.62 -11.75
CA ASP A 40 -21.75 15.46 -12.42
C ASP A 40 -22.15 14.01 -12.55
N GLN A 41 -21.21 13.13 -12.93
CA GLN A 41 -21.44 11.68 -12.99
C GLN A 41 -21.68 11.08 -11.60
N ALA A 42 -21.01 11.62 -10.58
CA ALA A 42 -21.12 11.17 -9.19
C ALA A 42 -22.51 11.48 -8.63
N GLU A 43 -23.11 12.62 -8.94
CA GLU A 43 -24.44 12.99 -8.50
C GLU A 43 -25.50 11.97 -8.99
N GLN A 44 -25.46 11.63 -10.29
CA GLN A 44 -26.35 10.62 -10.84
C GLN A 44 -26.13 9.26 -10.19
N LEU A 45 -24.86 8.83 -10.07
CA LEU A 45 -24.50 7.58 -9.43
C LEU A 45 -25.01 7.48 -7.98
N LEU A 46 -24.86 8.55 -7.20
CA LEU A 46 -25.31 8.58 -5.81
C LEU A 46 -26.85 8.54 -5.71
N THR A 47 -27.54 9.20 -6.60
CA THR A 47 -29.01 9.18 -6.68
C THR A 47 -29.53 7.77 -6.96
N ASP A 48 -28.93 7.07 -7.89
CA ASP A 48 -29.29 5.69 -8.22
C ASP A 48 -28.98 4.75 -7.05
N LEU A 49 -27.78 4.88 -6.46
CA LEU A 49 -27.35 4.04 -5.33
C LEU A 49 -28.24 4.17 -4.10
N VAL A 50 -28.69 5.37 -3.74
CA VAL A 50 -29.53 5.59 -2.55
C VAL A 50 -30.83 4.80 -2.65
N ASN A 51 -31.33 4.55 -3.85
CA ASN A 51 -32.53 3.75 -4.07
C ASN A 51 -32.30 2.24 -3.86
N ASP A 52 -31.13 1.73 -4.20
CA ASP A 52 -30.83 0.30 -4.23
C ASP A 52 -30.14 -0.23 -2.97
N VAL A 53 -29.38 0.63 -2.24
CA VAL A 53 -28.64 0.18 -1.07
C VAL A 53 -29.55 -0.07 0.13
N LYS A 54 -29.28 -1.16 0.85
CA LYS A 54 -29.94 -1.50 2.12
C LYS A 54 -29.29 -0.81 3.31
N GLN A 55 -28.00 -0.52 3.22
CA GLN A 55 -27.21 0.10 4.27
C GLN A 55 -26.12 0.98 3.67
N ALA A 56 -25.94 2.18 4.22
CA ALA A 56 -24.87 3.10 3.87
C ALA A 56 -24.36 3.83 5.10
N ASN A 57 -23.06 4.12 5.15
CA ASN A 57 -22.43 4.95 6.16
C ASN A 57 -21.72 6.12 5.46
N LEU A 58 -22.04 7.33 5.89
CA LEU A 58 -21.38 8.56 5.45
C LEU A 58 -20.54 9.11 6.60
N PHE A 59 -19.23 9.23 6.37
CA PHE A 59 -18.29 9.81 7.31
C PHE A 59 -17.90 11.21 6.86
N THR A 60 -18.11 12.18 7.72
CA THR A 60 -17.74 13.59 7.49
C THR A 60 -16.95 14.13 8.67
N HIS A 61 -16.41 15.34 8.54
CA HIS A 61 -15.78 16.04 9.68
C HIS A 61 -16.78 16.34 10.80
N ALA A 62 -18.07 16.44 10.50
CA ALA A 62 -19.11 16.73 11.48
C ALA A 62 -19.59 15.46 12.22
N GLY A 63 -19.37 14.29 11.66
CA GLY A 63 -19.81 13.03 12.26
C GLY A 63 -20.06 11.92 11.26
N GLU A 64 -20.70 10.88 11.75
CA GLU A 64 -21.12 9.73 10.96
C GLU A 64 -22.64 9.73 10.82
N THR A 65 -23.12 9.53 9.59
CA THR A 65 -24.53 9.31 9.29
C THR A 65 -24.70 7.90 8.74
N GLN A 66 -25.52 7.10 9.38
CA GLN A 66 -25.83 5.73 8.98
C GLN A 66 -27.26 5.65 8.45
N LEU A 67 -27.41 5.13 7.23
CA LEU A 67 -28.69 4.75 6.64
C LEU A 67 -28.87 3.23 6.76
N LYS A 68 -30.03 2.81 7.31
CA LYS A 68 -30.49 1.42 7.24
C LYS A 68 -31.88 1.39 6.64
N LYS A 69 -32.09 0.57 5.61
CA LYS A 69 -33.31 0.51 4.84
C LYS A 69 -33.83 -0.92 4.76
N ASN A 70 -35.11 -1.10 4.99
CA ASN A 70 -35.78 -2.37 4.76
C ASN A 70 -37.08 -2.12 3.93
N LYS A 71 -37.84 -3.17 3.61
CA LYS A 71 -39.06 -3.07 2.77
C LYS A 71 -40.13 -2.11 3.31
N LYS A 72 -40.12 -1.80 4.62
CA LYS A 72 -41.19 -1.01 5.26
C LYS A 72 -40.76 0.39 5.69
N LYS A 73 -39.47 0.59 5.99
CA LYS A 73 -38.97 1.88 6.47
C LYS A 73 -37.47 2.09 6.22
N ALA A 74 -37.08 3.35 6.16
CA ALA A 74 -35.70 3.79 6.20
C ALA A 74 -35.43 4.49 7.55
N ILE A 75 -34.31 4.18 8.17
CA ILE A 75 -33.87 4.77 9.44
C ILE A 75 -32.54 5.46 9.16
N LEU A 76 -32.48 6.75 9.52
CA LEU A 76 -31.26 7.54 9.47
C LEU A 76 -30.81 7.82 10.91
N THR A 77 -29.61 7.43 11.24
CA THR A 77 -29.00 7.66 12.55
C THR A 77 -27.78 8.56 12.38
N GLN A 78 -27.65 9.59 13.19
CA GLN A 78 -26.49 10.48 13.20
C GLN A 78 -25.75 10.37 14.53
N SER A 79 -24.44 10.31 14.49
CA SER A 79 -23.58 10.40 15.65
C SER A 79 -22.56 11.53 15.45
N LYS A 80 -22.25 12.24 16.55
CA LYS A 80 -21.19 13.26 16.52
C LYS A 80 -19.84 12.60 16.16
N ALA A 81 -18.97 13.34 15.48
CA ALA A 81 -17.63 12.87 15.18
C ALA A 81 -16.95 12.45 16.50
N LYS A 82 -16.56 11.19 16.60
CA LYS A 82 -15.52 10.83 17.56
C LYS A 82 -14.24 11.54 17.09
N PRO A 83 -13.37 12.03 17.98
CA PRO A 83 -12.10 12.57 17.57
C PRO A 83 -11.29 11.43 16.96
N VAL A 84 -11.43 11.23 15.67
CA VAL A 84 -10.85 10.09 14.98
C VAL A 84 -10.23 10.54 13.70
N LEU A 85 -9.03 10.04 13.58
CA LEU A 85 -8.27 9.92 12.37
C LEU A 85 -7.96 11.27 11.72
N LYS A 86 -6.73 11.71 11.98
CA LYS A 86 -6.06 12.70 11.15
C LYS A 86 -6.56 12.49 9.71
N ALA A 87 -7.22 13.51 9.18
CA ALA A 87 -7.64 13.52 7.78
C ALA A 87 -6.46 13.01 6.96
N GLN A 88 -6.62 11.87 6.34
CA GLN A 88 -5.61 11.43 5.37
C GLN A 88 -5.60 12.52 4.32
N ALA A 89 -4.46 13.21 4.22
CA ALA A 89 -4.30 14.32 3.30
C ALA A 89 -4.84 13.93 1.91
N GLN A 90 -5.69 14.79 1.37
CA GLN A 90 -6.46 14.59 0.15
C GLN A 90 -5.60 14.64 -1.14
N GLY A 91 -4.29 14.64 -1.05
CA GLY A 91 -3.43 14.61 -2.23
C GLY A 91 -3.24 13.17 -2.73
N HIS A 92 -3.79 12.87 -3.89
CA HIS A 92 -3.49 11.60 -4.59
C HIS A 92 -2.07 11.62 -5.16
N ASP A 93 -1.48 12.78 -5.28
CA ASP A 93 -0.09 13.03 -5.69
C ASP A 93 0.82 13.21 -4.47
N ARG A 94 0.68 12.29 -3.49
CA ARG A 94 1.71 12.14 -2.47
C ARG A 94 2.99 11.74 -3.18
N THR A 95 4.00 12.60 -3.10
CA THR A 95 5.38 12.16 -3.27
C THR A 95 5.53 10.92 -2.38
N LYS A 96 5.48 9.74 -2.98
CA LYS A 96 5.53 8.48 -2.22
C LYS A 96 6.87 8.46 -1.53
N HIS A 97 6.87 8.59 -0.21
CA HIS A 97 8.09 8.38 0.55
C HIS A 97 8.57 6.95 0.22
N ARG A 98 9.72 6.87 -0.45
CA ARG A 98 10.34 5.61 -0.78
C ARG A 98 11.27 5.25 0.37
N PHE A 99 11.12 4.06 0.89
CA PHE A 99 11.99 3.52 1.94
C PHE A 99 13.26 2.90 1.37
N VAL A 100 13.26 2.60 0.08
CA VAL A 100 14.41 2.11 -0.67
C VAL A 100 14.69 3.11 -1.79
N ASP A 101 15.94 3.56 -1.88
CA ASP A 101 16.37 4.46 -2.95
C ASP A 101 16.37 3.73 -4.29
N GLN A 102 15.83 4.37 -5.31
CA GLN A 102 15.66 3.72 -6.62
C GLN A 102 16.99 3.47 -7.34
N ASP A 103 18.02 4.22 -6.98
CA ASP A 103 19.40 4.12 -7.49
C ASP A 103 20.29 3.17 -6.68
N SER A 104 19.75 2.52 -5.63
CA SER A 104 20.48 1.51 -4.86
C SER A 104 21.01 0.39 -5.77
N THR A 105 22.31 0.12 -5.69
CA THR A 105 23.02 -0.82 -6.56
C THR A 105 22.46 -2.24 -6.52
N PHE A 106 22.00 -2.69 -5.35
CA PHE A 106 21.39 -4.02 -5.21
C PHE A 106 20.14 -4.22 -6.07
N LEU A 107 19.39 -3.17 -6.35
CA LEU A 107 18.20 -3.23 -7.22
C LEU A 107 18.61 -3.59 -8.67
N GLN A 108 19.74 -3.06 -9.12
CA GLN A 108 20.30 -3.35 -10.44
C GLN A 108 20.78 -4.80 -10.51
N HIS A 109 21.52 -5.27 -9.49
CA HIS A 109 21.99 -6.65 -9.42
C HIS A 109 20.87 -7.68 -9.30
N LEU A 110 19.74 -7.29 -8.71
CA LEU A 110 18.51 -8.10 -8.67
C LEU A 110 17.65 -7.98 -9.94
N GLY A 111 18.04 -7.15 -10.92
CA GLY A 111 17.31 -6.93 -12.15
C GLY A 111 15.97 -6.18 -11.96
N ILE A 112 15.87 -5.35 -10.94
CA ILE A 112 14.68 -4.50 -10.67
C ILE A 112 14.81 -3.17 -11.40
N THR A 113 16.02 -2.59 -11.41
CA THR A 113 16.32 -1.38 -12.16
C THR A 113 17.32 -1.69 -13.28
N ASP A 114 17.33 -0.83 -14.29
CA ASP A 114 18.31 -0.86 -15.37
C ASP A 114 19.62 -0.14 -14.97
N ALA A 115 20.57 -0.07 -15.89
CA ALA A 115 21.86 0.61 -15.68
C ALA A 115 21.74 2.13 -15.43
N LYS A 116 20.58 2.73 -15.68
CA LYS A 116 20.27 4.14 -15.41
C LYS A 116 19.50 4.34 -14.10
N GLY A 117 19.30 3.28 -13.32
CA GLY A 117 18.50 3.31 -12.10
C GLY A 117 16.98 3.37 -12.35
N GLN A 118 16.52 3.16 -13.60
CA GLN A 118 15.09 3.19 -13.90
C GLN A 118 14.45 1.82 -13.66
N VAL A 119 13.29 1.81 -12.98
CA VAL A 119 12.56 0.57 -12.72
C VAL A 119 12.13 -0.07 -14.03
N ILE A 120 12.57 -1.31 -14.25
CA ILE A 120 12.19 -2.10 -15.43
C ILE A 120 10.67 -2.33 -15.38
N PRO A 121 9.90 -2.06 -16.46
CA PRO A 121 8.43 -2.12 -16.45
C PRO A 121 7.86 -3.44 -15.94
N SER A 122 8.45 -4.58 -16.33
CA SER A 122 8.06 -5.91 -15.85
C SER A 122 8.29 -6.12 -14.34
N MET A 123 9.21 -5.36 -13.74
CA MET A 123 9.57 -5.42 -12.32
C MET A 123 8.85 -4.38 -11.45
N ALA A 124 8.03 -3.51 -12.04
CA ALA A 124 7.33 -2.44 -11.32
C ALA A 124 6.46 -2.97 -10.14
N ARG A 125 5.87 -4.16 -10.30
CA ARG A 125 5.10 -4.81 -9.23
C ARG A 125 6.00 -5.26 -8.09
N LYS A 126 7.16 -5.84 -8.40
CA LYS A 126 8.16 -6.27 -7.41
C LYS A 126 8.74 -5.06 -6.67
N TRP A 127 9.08 -3.99 -7.36
CA TRP A 127 9.50 -2.73 -6.78
C TRP A 127 8.49 -2.17 -5.75
N LYS A 128 7.20 -2.13 -6.11
CA LYS A 128 6.14 -1.71 -5.19
C LYS A 128 6.04 -2.63 -3.96
N GLN A 129 6.17 -3.93 -4.16
CA GLN A 129 6.14 -4.93 -3.08
C GLN A 129 7.28 -4.70 -2.08
N ILE A 130 8.50 -4.51 -2.57
CA ILE A 130 9.69 -4.27 -1.73
C ILE A 130 9.50 -3.00 -0.89
N ASN A 131 9.13 -1.87 -1.52
CA ASN A 131 8.90 -0.62 -0.79
C ASN A 131 7.82 -0.75 0.28
N LYS A 132 6.71 -1.45 -0.03
CA LYS A 132 5.63 -1.65 0.94
C LYS A 132 6.07 -2.56 2.10
N PHE A 133 6.89 -3.55 1.83
CA PHE A 133 7.43 -4.42 2.86
C PHE A 133 8.38 -3.65 3.80
N VAL A 134 9.32 -2.87 3.25
CA VAL A 134 10.24 -2.07 4.06
C VAL A 134 9.50 -1.00 4.85
N GLU A 135 8.45 -0.38 4.31
CA GLU A 135 7.57 0.54 5.04
C GLU A 135 6.96 -0.11 6.30
N ILE A 136 6.43 -1.34 6.16
CA ILE A 136 5.83 -2.08 7.29
C ILE A 136 6.91 -2.45 8.29
N PHE A 137 8.05 -2.92 7.83
CA PHE A 137 9.19 -3.28 8.67
C PHE A 137 9.75 -2.08 9.43
N ALA A 138 9.91 -0.92 8.77
CA ALA A 138 10.33 0.32 9.39
C ALA A 138 9.40 0.73 10.54
N GLY A 139 8.09 0.66 10.32
CA GLY A 139 7.11 0.93 11.38
C GLY A 139 7.20 -0.03 12.57
N ALA A 140 7.57 -1.29 12.34
CA ALA A 140 7.80 -2.24 13.43
C ALA A 140 9.08 -1.93 14.23
N LEU A 141 10.07 -1.28 13.60
CA LEU A 141 11.32 -0.90 14.24
C LEU A 141 11.26 0.45 14.98
N GLU A 142 10.21 1.25 14.83
CA GLU A 142 10.11 2.58 15.47
C GLU A 142 10.29 2.57 17.00
N GLN A 143 10.02 1.43 17.65
CA GLN A 143 10.16 1.28 19.09
C GLN A 143 11.48 0.62 19.52
N ILE A 144 12.34 0.29 18.57
CA ILE A 144 13.63 -0.36 18.84
C ILE A 144 14.72 0.70 18.93
N ASP A 145 15.53 0.63 19.98
CA ASP A 145 16.68 1.50 20.14
C ASP A 145 17.73 1.22 19.04
N THR A 146 18.00 2.23 18.21
CA THR A 146 18.93 2.12 17.08
C THR A 146 20.40 1.96 17.50
N THR A 147 20.72 2.16 18.78
CA THR A 147 22.06 1.94 19.34
C THR A 147 22.33 0.47 19.67
N GLN A 148 21.27 -0.37 19.73
CA GLN A 148 21.41 -1.78 19.99
C GLN A 148 21.74 -2.55 18.70
N ALA A 149 22.42 -3.68 18.86
CA ALA A 149 22.66 -4.60 17.75
C ALA A 149 21.33 -5.17 17.21
N LEU A 150 21.06 -4.94 15.94
CA LEU A 150 19.88 -5.45 15.26
C LEU A 150 20.23 -6.72 14.48
N HIS A 151 19.55 -7.82 14.79
CA HIS A 151 19.67 -9.06 14.00
C HIS A 151 18.30 -9.41 13.40
N VAL A 152 18.24 -9.46 12.08
CA VAL A 152 17.05 -9.79 11.29
C VAL A 152 17.29 -11.13 10.59
N VAL A 153 16.31 -12.03 10.64
CA VAL A 153 16.37 -13.31 9.93
C VAL A 153 15.18 -13.42 8.97
N ASP A 154 15.50 -13.62 7.68
CA ASP A 154 14.53 -13.80 6.60
C ASP A 154 14.49 -15.29 6.19
N PHE A 155 13.42 -16.00 6.56
CA PHE A 155 13.24 -17.41 6.22
C PHE A 155 12.57 -17.56 4.85
N GLY A 156 13.19 -18.36 3.97
CA GLY A 156 12.73 -18.54 2.60
C GLY A 156 13.10 -17.36 1.71
N ALA A 157 14.31 -16.86 1.87
CA ALA A 157 14.81 -15.65 1.22
C ALA A 157 14.71 -15.66 -0.32
N GLY A 158 14.71 -16.84 -0.96
CA GLY A 158 14.62 -17.01 -2.39
C GLY A 158 15.71 -16.24 -3.13
N LYS A 159 15.34 -15.31 -4.01
CA LYS A 159 16.29 -14.42 -4.71
C LYS A 159 16.80 -13.26 -3.85
N GLY A 160 16.49 -13.20 -2.57
CA GLY A 160 16.98 -12.20 -1.64
C GLY A 160 16.39 -10.79 -1.82
N TYR A 161 15.29 -10.62 -2.55
CA TYR A 161 14.69 -9.29 -2.78
C TYR A 161 14.37 -8.53 -1.49
N LEU A 162 13.84 -9.23 -0.50
CA LEU A 162 13.50 -8.64 0.79
C LEU A 162 14.72 -8.57 1.71
N THR A 163 15.52 -9.63 1.78
CA THR A 163 16.75 -9.71 2.56
C THR A 163 17.68 -8.54 2.27
N THR A 164 17.98 -8.28 0.98
CA THR A 164 18.86 -7.19 0.56
C THR A 164 18.25 -5.80 0.83
N ALA A 165 16.93 -5.65 0.63
CA ALA A 165 16.25 -4.40 0.93
C ALA A 165 16.21 -4.10 2.44
N LEU A 166 16.06 -5.13 3.27
CA LEU A 166 16.14 -5.02 4.73
C LEU A 166 17.54 -4.61 5.17
N TYR A 167 18.58 -5.21 4.59
CA TYR A 167 19.96 -4.82 4.89
C TYR A 167 20.23 -3.37 4.48
N ASP A 168 19.88 -2.96 3.26
CA ASP A 168 20.04 -1.59 2.79
C ASP A 168 19.34 -0.57 3.70
N TYR A 169 18.13 -0.89 4.14
CA TYR A 169 17.38 -0.05 5.08
C TYR A 169 18.04 -0.02 6.46
N THR A 170 18.35 -1.18 7.04
CA THR A 170 18.88 -1.25 8.41
C THR A 170 20.30 -0.68 8.52
N ALA A 171 21.14 -0.87 7.49
CA ALA A 171 22.48 -0.29 7.44
C ALA A 171 22.49 1.25 7.45
N LYS A 172 21.39 1.90 7.00
CA LYS A 172 21.24 3.35 7.05
C LYS A 172 20.74 3.88 8.40
N HIS A 173 20.14 3.02 9.24
CA HIS A 173 19.42 3.44 10.45
C HIS A 173 19.98 2.84 11.74
N PHE A 174 20.79 1.77 11.67
CA PHE A 174 21.35 1.07 12.81
C PHE A 174 22.89 0.98 12.68
N GLN A 175 23.60 0.98 13.82
CA GLN A 175 25.07 0.98 13.79
C GLN A 175 25.68 -0.35 13.30
N THR A 176 25.12 -1.47 13.75
CA THR A 176 25.65 -2.80 13.46
C THR A 176 24.54 -3.79 13.10
N PRO A 177 23.82 -3.56 11.99
CA PRO A 177 22.75 -4.47 11.61
C PRO A 177 23.33 -5.76 11.00
N VAL A 178 22.76 -6.90 11.40
CA VAL A 178 23.00 -8.19 10.77
C VAL A 178 21.71 -8.69 10.16
N VAL A 179 21.72 -8.98 8.87
CA VAL A 179 20.56 -9.55 8.17
C VAL A 179 20.96 -10.90 7.58
N THR A 180 20.30 -11.95 8.06
CA THR A 180 20.57 -13.33 7.64
C THR A 180 19.40 -13.84 6.78
N GLY A 181 19.68 -14.15 5.51
CA GLY A 181 18.73 -14.88 4.66
C GLY A 181 18.93 -16.38 4.79
N VAL A 182 17.84 -17.11 5.04
CA VAL A 182 17.83 -18.59 5.10
C VAL A 182 17.09 -19.11 3.87
N GLU A 183 17.78 -19.93 3.08
CA GLU A 183 17.24 -20.51 1.84
C GLU A 183 17.74 -21.96 1.67
N LEU A 184 16.87 -22.83 1.19
CA LEU A 184 17.21 -24.26 0.98
C LEU A 184 17.89 -24.52 -0.37
N ASN A 185 17.64 -23.68 -1.37
CA ASN A 185 18.17 -23.87 -2.70
C ASN A 185 19.59 -23.28 -2.80
N PRO A 186 20.64 -24.12 -2.96
CA PRO A 186 22.03 -23.65 -2.99
C PRO A 186 22.32 -22.60 -4.08
N LYS A 187 21.66 -22.74 -5.25
CA LYS A 187 21.81 -21.78 -6.36
C LYS A 187 21.25 -20.40 -6.00
N MET A 188 20.19 -20.35 -5.21
CA MET A 188 19.63 -19.08 -4.73
C MET A 188 20.54 -18.47 -3.65
N VAL A 189 21.10 -19.29 -2.77
CA VAL A 189 22.08 -18.82 -1.77
C VAL A 189 23.29 -18.19 -2.46
N GLU A 190 23.89 -18.89 -3.43
CA GLU A 190 25.03 -18.38 -4.22
C GLU A 190 24.66 -17.08 -4.95
N PHE A 191 23.48 -17.03 -5.58
CA PHE A 191 22.97 -15.82 -6.22
C PHE A 191 22.88 -14.64 -5.23
N CYS A 192 22.29 -14.86 -4.05
CA CYS A 192 22.14 -13.83 -3.01
C CYS A 192 23.49 -13.35 -2.49
N GLN A 193 24.45 -14.25 -2.27
CA GLN A 193 25.81 -13.92 -1.87
C GLN A 193 26.52 -13.05 -2.91
N ASN A 194 26.40 -13.40 -4.19
CA ASN A 194 26.94 -12.60 -5.28
C ASN A 194 26.33 -11.20 -5.33
N VAL A 195 25.00 -11.09 -5.19
CA VAL A 195 24.31 -9.78 -5.12
C VAL A 195 24.82 -8.97 -3.93
N ALA A 196 24.94 -9.55 -2.75
CA ALA A 196 25.44 -8.87 -1.56
C ALA A 196 26.87 -8.35 -1.78
N THR A 197 27.76 -9.20 -2.26
CA THR A 197 29.17 -8.84 -2.55
C THR A 197 29.26 -7.70 -3.57
N GLN A 198 28.54 -7.81 -4.70
CA GLN A 198 28.55 -6.79 -5.75
C GLN A 198 27.91 -5.47 -5.30
N SER A 199 27.02 -5.51 -4.32
CA SER A 199 26.37 -4.33 -3.74
C SER A 199 27.18 -3.70 -2.60
N GLY A 200 28.32 -4.27 -2.23
CA GLY A 200 29.16 -3.80 -1.12
C GLY A 200 28.53 -4.06 0.25
N PHE A 201 27.66 -5.05 0.36
CA PHE A 201 27.08 -5.46 1.64
C PHE A 201 28.08 -6.39 2.36
N SER A 202 28.33 -6.11 3.64
CA SER A 202 29.28 -6.82 4.50
C SER A 202 28.58 -7.68 5.54
#